data_6cb1f9f3e1efc410a249324e3f8c1b64
#
_entry.id   6cb1f9f3e1efc410a249324e3f8c1b64
#
_cell.length_a   1.000
_cell.length_b   1.000
_cell.length_c   1.000
_cell.angle_alpha   90.00
_cell.angle_beta   90.00
_cell.angle_gamma   90.00
#
_symmetry.space_group_name_H-M   'P 1'
#
loop_
_entity.id
_entity.type
_entity.pdbx_description
1 polymer ?
#
loop_
_entity_poly.entity_id
_entity_poly.type
_entity_poly.pdbx_seq_one_letter_code
_entity_poly.pdbx_strand_id
1 'polypeptide(L)'
;MTEEIIYLGKEELKQLMQTKLEKAGLQETHAKEVANHLTYADLRGVHSHGAVRVEYYSERIAKGGTTVTPDFKFEKTGPSTGVFHADNAIGHVAAKEALSYGMEMAKETGVGIVGVSKMGHSGMLSYYVDIAAQNDLVALAVCQSDPMAVPFGGTEPFFGTNPIAFSAPTNNERPIIFDMATTVQAWGKILDARSKNLPIPNTWAVDKQGEPTTDANQVNGLLPISGPKGYGLMMMVDVLSGSLLGLPFGKHVTSMYSDLSTGRNLGQLFILINPSYFTNLEVFKDNLSEMIKELHENQPATGFEQVYYPGELSEIKQAENEANGIPVAQSIYDYLLSDEVHYNRYDHSDAFAEK
;
A
#
# COMPACT_ATOMS: atom_id res chain seq x y z
N MET A 1 10.04 -12.24 24.85
CA MET A 1 11.37 -11.64 24.61
C MET A 1 11.18 -10.61 23.52
N THR A 2 11.61 -9.36 23.71
CA THR A 2 11.60 -8.35 22.63
C THR A 2 12.58 -8.82 21.56
N GLU A 3 12.13 -8.93 20.31
CA GLU A 3 12.97 -9.26 19.17
C GLU A 3 14.09 -8.22 19.04
N GLU A 4 15.30 -8.65 18.74
CA GLU A 4 16.45 -7.78 18.50
C GLU A 4 16.25 -6.98 17.23
N ILE A 5 16.62 -5.70 17.24
CA ILE A 5 16.51 -4.79 16.10
C ILE A 5 17.89 -4.45 15.58
N ILE A 6 18.10 -4.63 14.29
CA ILE A 6 19.30 -4.24 13.56
C ILE A 6 19.03 -2.97 12.76
N TYR A 7 19.99 -2.06 12.72
CA TYR A 7 19.90 -0.84 11.93
C TYR A 7 20.76 -0.98 10.66
N LEU A 8 20.13 -0.89 9.50
CA LEU A 8 20.77 -1.07 8.20
C LEU A 8 20.77 0.23 7.40
N GLY A 9 21.84 0.43 6.63
CA GLY A 9 21.87 1.50 5.63
C GLY A 9 20.85 1.25 4.52
N LYS A 10 20.29 2.32 3.95
CA LYS A 10 19.30 2.28 2.87
C LYS A 10 19.72 1.38 1.69
N GLU A 11 20.93 1.57 1.18
CA GLU A 11 21.41 0.81 0.01
C GLU A 11 21.72 -0.65 0.37
N GLU A 12 22.19 -0.91 1.59
CA GLU A 12 22.42 -2.26 2.08
C GLU A 12 21.11 -3.06 2.15
N LEU A 13 20.08 -2.51 2.82
CA LEU A 13 18.79 -3.15 2.93
C LEU A 13 18.16 -3.40 1.55
N LYS A 14 18.22 -2.41 0.67
CA LYS A 14 17.73 -2.51 -0.70
C LYS A 14 18.41 -3.64 -1.47
N GLN A 15 19.75 -3.73 -1.39
CA GLN A 15 20.52 -4.76 -2.08
C GLN A 15 20.19 -6.17 -1.55
N LEU A 16 20.04 -6.33 -0.25
CA LEU A 16 19.65 -7.61 0.35
C LEU A 16 18.27 -8.05 -0.15
N MET A 17 17.30 -7.16 -0.16
CA MET A 17 15.95 -7.45 -0.67
C MET A 17 15.96 -7.78 -2.16
N GLN A 18 16.67 -6.99 -2.97
CA GLN A 18 16.79 -7.24 -4.41
C GLN A 18 17.39 -8.62 -4.68
N THR A 19 18.53 -8.94 -4.05
CA THR A 19 19.21 -10.24 -4.22
C THR A 19 18.30 -11.41 -3.84
N LYS A 20 17.51 -11.28 -2.77
CA LYS A 20 16.58 -12.31 -2.34
C LYS A 20 15.45 -12.53 -3.35
N LEU A 21 14.89 -11.46 -3.91
CA LEU A 21 13.84 -11.50 -4.92
C LEU A 21 14.32 -12.06 -6.26
N GLU A 22 15.56 -11.76 -6.66
CA GLU A 22 16.21 -12.36 -7.83
C GLU A 22 16.40 -13.87 -7.62
N LYS A 23 16.85 -14.28 -6.43
CA LYS A 23 16.99 -15.70 -6.06
C LYS A 23 15.64 -16.43 -6.10
N ALA A 24 14.54 -15.74 -5.81
CA ALA A 24 13.18 -16.27 -5.94
C ALA A 24 12.70 -16.40 -7.40
N GLY A 25 13.37 -15.76 -8.36
CA GLY A 25 13.06 -15.87 -9.79
C GLY A 25 12.62 -14.58 -10.48
N LEU A 26 12.60 -13.43 -9.79
CA LEU A 26 12.33 -12.16 -10.47
C LEU A 26 13.52 -11.73 -11.34
N GLN A 27 13.22 -11.10 -12.46
CA GLN A 27 14.22 -10.40 -13.27
C GLN A 27 14.85 -9.25 -12.47
N GLU A 28 16.12 -8.95 -12.69
CA GLU A 28 16.89 -7.90 -12.00
C GLU A 28 16.14 -6.57 -11.93
N THR A 29 15.60 -6.11 -13.07
CA THR A 29 14.85 -4.84 -13.13
C THR A 29 13.60 -4.84 -12.27
N HIS A 30 12.87 -5.95 -12.24
CA HIS A 30 11.68 -6.12 -11.43
C HIS A 30 12.02 -6.24 -9.95
N ALA A 31 13.04 -7.04 -9.61
CA ALA A 31 13.51 -7.18 -8.23
C ALA A 31 13.99 -5.85 -7.65
N LYS A 32 14.73 -5.07 -8.44
CA LYS A 32 15.17 -3.72 -8.08
C LYS A 32 14.00 -2.78 -7.80
N GLU A 33 12.95 -2.81 -8.63
CA GLU A 33 11.78 -1.95 -8.43
C GLU A 33 11.02 -2.32 -7.16
N VAL A 34 10.82 -3.62 -6.91
CA VAL A 34 10.21 -4.09 -5.66
C VAL A 34 11.05 -3.65 -4.46
N ALA A 35 12.38 -3.86 -4.51
CA ALA A 35 13.29 -3.45 -3.43
C ALA A 35 13.26 -1.94 -3.19
N ASN A 36 13.17 -1.10 -4.24
CA ASN A 36 13.00 0.35 -4.09
C ASN A 36 11.73 0.70 -3.32
N HIS A 37 10.61 0.07 -3.69
CA HIS A 37 9.32 0.29 -3.06
C HIS A 37 9.33 -0.11 -1.57
N LEU A 38 9.86 -1.32 -1.26
CA LEU A 38 9.93 -1.81 0.10
C LEU A 38 10.87 -0.96 0.98
N THR A 39 11.97 -0.48 0.40
CA THR A 39 12.88 0.46 1.07
C THR A 39 12.19 1.79 1.36
N TYR A 40 11.40 2.32 0.42
CA TYR A 40 10.60 3.53 0.62
C TYR A 40 9.63 3.37 1.81
N ALA A 41 8.97 2.22 1.92
CA ALA A 41 8.05 1.94 3.02
C ALA A 41 8.79 1.87 4.37
N ASP A 42 9.91 1.16 4.44
CA ASP A 42 10.71 1.03 5.66
C ASP A 42 11.32 2.36 6.10
N LEU A 43 11.83 3.16 5.17
CA LEU A 43 12.34 4.51 5.46
C LEU A 43 11.28 5.37 6.13
N ARG A 44 10.03 5.30 5.67
CA ARG A 44 8.90 6.08 6.18
C ARG A 44 8.24 5.47 7.43
N GLY A 45 8.82 4.39 8.00
CA GLY A 45 8.32 3.73 9.20
C GLY A 45 7.10 2.83 8.97
N VAL A 46 6.78 2.51 7.72
CA VAL A 46 5.67 1.61 7.35
C VAL A 46 6.20 0.18 7.14
N HIS A 47 6.80 -0.38 8.18
CA HIS A 47 7.48 -1.68 8.15
C HIS A 47 6.59 -2.84 7.72
N SER A 48 5.26 -2.74 7.89
CA SER A 48 4.30 -3.74 7.40
C SER A 48 4.30 -3.91 5.88
N HIS A 49 4.82 -2.93 5.13
CA HIS A 49 4.95 -2.91 3.67
C HIS A 49 6.42 -2.83 3.21
N GLY A 50 7.36 -3.05 4.13
CA GLY A 50 8.80 -3.06 3.91
C GLY A 50 9.38 -4.47 3.78
N ALA A 51 10.60 -4.65 4.28
CA ALA A 51 11.41 -5.88 4.17
C ALA A 51 10.70 -7.15 4.65
N VAL A 52 9.79 -7.04 5.62
CA VAL A 52 8.95 -8.16 6.11
C VAL A 52 8.16 -8.84 4.99
N ARG A 53 7.91 -8.17 3.87
CA ARG A 53 7.15 -8.70 2.73
C ARG A 53 7.98 -9.53 1.76
N VAL A 54 9.29 -9.48 1.84
CA VAL A 54 10.18 -10.19 0.88
C VAL A 54 9.92 -11.69 0.89
N GLU A 55 9.80 -12.31 2.07
CA GLU A 55 9.55 -13.75 2.18
C GLU A 55 8.20 -14.14 1.55
N TYR A 56 7.15 -13.36 1.81
CA TYR A 56 5.84 -13.60 1.19
C TYR A 56 5.89 -13.56 -0.34
N TYR A 57 6.56 -12.54 -0.91
CA TYR A 57 6.69 -12.45 -2.37
C TYR A 57 7.55 -13.58 -2.92
N SER A 58 8.64 -13.93 -2.26
CA SER A 58 9.52 -15.03 -2.64
C SER A 58 8.79 -16.37 -2.65
N GLU A 59 7.98 -16.64 -1.62
CA GLU A 59 7.16 -17.85 -1.55
C GLU A 59 6.13 -17.92 -2.68
N ARG A 60 5.43 -16.80 -2.95
CA ARG A 60 4.44 -16.73 -4.01
C ARG A 60 5.03 -16.88 -5.40
N ILE A 61 6.22 -16.32 -5.64
CA ILE A 61 6.99 -16.48 -6.88
C ILE A 61 7.38 -17.95 -7.04
N ALA A 62 7.97 -18.55 -6.04
CA ALA A 62 8.43 -19.94 -6.08
C ALA A 62 7.28 -20.93 -6.30
N LYS A 63 6.08 -20.64 -5.80
CA LYS A 63 4.86 -21.44 -6.00
C LYS A 63 4.13 -21.16 -7.32
N GLY A 64 4.56 -20.19 -8.12
CA GLY A 64 3.99 -19.89 -9.43
C GLY A 64 2.81 -18.91 -9.44
N GLY A 65 2.44 -18.33 -8.30
CA GLY A 65 1.32 -17.37 -8.19
C GLY A 65 1.66 -15.95 -8.63
N THR A 66 2.88 -15.73 -9.13
CA THR A 66 3.32 -14.48 -9.75
C THR A 66 3.96 -14.76 -11.10
N THR A 67 3.49 -14.11 -12.15
CA THR A 67 4.12 -14.17 -13.48
C THR A 67 5.43 -13.39 -13.44
N VAL A 68 6.57 -14.08 -13.57
CA VAL A 68 7.90 -13.46 -13.48
C VAL A 68 8.39 -12.85 -14.78
N THR A 69 7.80 -13.27 -15.92
CA THR A 69 8.04 -12.71 -17.27
C THR A 69 6.71 -12.28 -17.89
N PRO A 70 6.06 -11.23 -17.37
CA PRO A 70 4.72 -10.84 -17.78
C PRO A 70 4.70 -10.26 -19.19
N ASP A 71 3.61 -10.50 -19.92
CA ASP A 71 3.27 -9.84 -21.19
C ASP A 71 2.40 -8.60 -20.89
N PHE A 72 3.05 -7.51 -20.51
CA PHE A 72 2.37 -6.24 -20.21
C PHE A 72 1.73 -5.64 -21.46
N LYS A 73 0.47 -5.21 -21.32
CA LYS A 73 -0.26 -4.54 -22.39
C LYS A 73 -0.98 -3.31 -21.86
N PHE A 74 -0.77 -2.18 -22.54
CA PHE A 74 -1.54 -0.97 -22.27
C PHE A 74 -2.55 -0.77 -23.39
N GLU A 75 -3.82 -0.67 -23.04
CA GLU A 75 -4.92 -0.35 -23.93
C GLU A 75 -5.41 1.07 -23.64
N LYS A 76 -5.17 2.01 -24.58
CA LYS A 76 -5.72 3.37 -24.51
C LYS A 76 -7.20 3.31 -24.92
N THR A 77 -8.11 3.44 -23.96
CA THR A 77 -9.57 3.32 -24.17
C THR A 77 -10.26 4.63 -24.48
N GLY A 78 -9.56 5.76 -24.30
CA GLY A 78 -10.04 7.10 -24.59
C GLY A 78 -8.91 8.12 -24.56
N PRO A 79 -9.20 9.41 -24.79
CA PRO A 79 -8.16 10.45 -24.78
C PRO A 79 -7.39 10.52 -23.47
N SER A 80 -8.08 10.32 -22.33
CA SER A 80 -7.56 10.44 -20.96
C SER A 80 -7.72 9.15 -20.16
N THR A 81 -8.06 8.00 -20.78
CA THR A 81 -8.33 6.75 -20.08
C THR A 81 -7.61 5.57 -20.71
N GLY A 82 -7.22 4.60 -19.90
CA GLY A 82 -6.61 3.37 -20.35
C GLY A 82 -6.68 2.24 -19.32
N VAL A 83 -6.46 1.03 -19.78
CA VAL A 83 -6.34 -0.17 -18.95
C VAL A 83 -4.97 -0.80 -19.19
N PHE A 84 -4.25 -1.03 -18.09
CA PHE A 84 -2.99 -1.75 -18.08
C PHE A 84 -3.22 -3.19 -17.64
N HIS A 85 -2.98 -4.13 -18.52
CA HIS A 85 -3.10 -5.57 -18.26
C HIS A 85 -1.78 -6.10 -17.72
N ALA A 86 -1.78 -6.49 -16.46
CA ALA A 86 -0.58 -6.80 -15.69
C ALA A 86 -0.19 -8.29 -15.70
N ASP A 87 -0.96 -9.16 -16.31
CA ASP A 87 -0.66 -10.60 -16.47
C ASP A 87 -0.27 -11.31 -15.15
N ASN A 88 -0.91 -10.94 -14.04
CA ASN A 88 -0.58 -11.40 -12.69
C ASN A 88 0.89 -11.20 -12.27
N ALA A 89 1.58 -10.22 -12.84
CA ALA A 89 2.89 -9.80 -12.38
C ALA A 89 2.86 -9.31 -10.93
N ILE A 90 4.04 -9.18 -10.33
CA ILE A 90 4.18 -8.52 -9.04
C ILE A 90 3.64 -7.08 -9.13
N GLY A 91 2.71 -6.72 -8.25
CA GLY A 91 1.94 -5.48 -8.37
C GLY A 91 2.79 -4.21 -8.35
N HIS A 92 3.92 -4.21 -7.65
CA HIS A 92 4.83 -3.07 -7.58
C HIS A 92 5.32 -2.61 -8.96
N VAL A 93 5.71 -3.55 -9.80
CA VAL A 93 6.18 -3.28 -11.17
C VAL A 93 5.02 -2.86 -12.05
N ALA A 94 3.94 -3.65 -12.04
CA ALA A 94 2.77 -3.38 -12.88
C ALA A 94 2.13 -2.01 -12.59
N ALA A 95 1.99 -1.65 -11.32
CA ALA A 95 1.42 -0.36 -10.92
C ALA A 95 2.32 0.82 -11.32
N LYS A 96 3.66 0.67 -11.22
CA LYS A 96 4.58 1.72 -11.63
C LYS A 96 4.57 1.93 -13.16
N GLU A 97 4.54 0.85 -13.94
CA GLU A 97 4.42 0.94 -15.39
C GLU A 97 3.10 1.61 -15.80
N ALA A 98 1.99 1.22 -15.19
CA ALA A 98 0.68 1.82 -15.42
C ALA A 98 0.64 3.32 -15.07
N LEU A 99 1.27 3.70 -13.96
CA LEU A 99 1.40 5.09 -13.52
C LEU A 99 2.07 5.96 -14.60
N SER A 100 3.10 5.43 -15.28
CA SER A 100 3.82 6.16 -16.33
C SER A 100 2.90 6.54 -17.48
N TYR A 101 2.06 5.63 -17.96
CA TYR A 101 1.06 5.92 -19.01
C TYR A 101 0.03 6.96 -18.54
N GLY A 102 -0.40 6.89 -17.29
CA GLY A 102 -1.32 7.88 -16.72
C GLY A 102 -0.69 9.27 -16.63
N MET A 103 0.58 9.37 -16.24
CA MET A 103 1.32 10.64 -16.18
C MET A 103 1.49 11.26 -17.58
N GLU A 104 1.79 10.46 -18.60
CA GLU A 104 1.86 10.93 -19.97
C GLU A 104 0.51 11.50 -20.44
N MET A 105 -0.58 10.76 -20.24
CA MET A 105 -1.93 11.24 -20.59
C MET A 105 -2.31 12.52 -19.83
N ALA A 106 -1.99 12.61 -18.53
CA ALA A 106 -2.26 13.83 -17.75
C ALA A 106 -1.49 15.05 -18.26
N LYS A 107 -0.26 14.85 -18.76
CA LYS A 107 0.53 15.92 -19.39
C LYS A 107 -0.08 16.36 -20.73
N GLU A 108 -0.64 15.43 -21.51
CA GLU A 108 -1.22 15.70 -22.83
C GLU A 108 -2.64 16.31 -22.76
N THR A 109 -3.48 15.83 -21.85
CA THR A 109 -4.93 16.12 -21.85
C THR A 109 -5.44 16.74 -20.57
N GLY A 110 -4.57 16.99 -19.60
CA GLY A 110 -4.92 17.54 -18.27
C GLY A 110 -5.33 16.49 -17.25
N VAL A 111 -5.76 15.32 -17.68
CA VAL A 111 -6.16 14.20 -16.78
C VAL A 111 -5.70 12.86 -17.40
N GLY A 112 -5.20 11.97 -16.55
CA GLY A 112 -4.91 10.58 -16.91
C GLY A 112 -5.57 9.63 -15.92
N ILE A 113 -6.43 8.74 -16.41
CA ILE A 113 -7.09 7.71 -15.58
C ILE A 113 -6.67 6.34 -16.11
N VAL A 114 -5.94 5.58 -15.30
CA VAL A 114 -5.44 4.25 -15.68
C VAL A 114 -5.85 3.21 -14.66
N GLY A 115 -6.61 2.23 -15.13
CA GLY A 115 -6.89 1.02 -14.37
C GLY A 115 -5.79 -0.02 -14.57
N VAL A 116 -5.33 -0.65 -13.50
CA VAL A 116 -4.41 -1.80 -13.55
C VAL A 116 -5.22 -3.06 -13.30
N SER A 117 -5.22 -3.97 -14.26
CA SER A 117 -6.03 -5.18 -14.22
C SER A 117 -5.17 -6.43 -14.04
N LYS A 118 -5.59 -7.32 -13.16
CA LYS A 118 -4.96 -8.63 -12.89
C LYS A 118 -3.50 -8.52 -12.46
N MET A 119 -3.25 -7.82 -11.38
CA MET A 119 -1.92 -7.74 -10.76
C MET A 119 -1.85 -8.48 -9.42
N GLY A 120 -0.64 -8.68 -8.92
CA GLY A 120 -0.37 -9.07 -7.54
C GLY A 120 -0.49 -7.88 -6.57
N HIS A 121 -0.14 -8.09 -5.29
CA HIS A 121 -0.08 -7.02 -4.29
C HIS A 121 0.92 -5.94 -4.71
N SER A 122 0.50 -4.66 -4.63
CA SER A 122 1.28 -3.52 -5.12
C SER A 122 1.95 -2.69 -4.00
N GLY A 123 1.88 -3.15 -2.76
CA GLY A 123 2.52 -2.48 -1.62
C GLY A 123 1.79 -1.21 -1.17
N MET A 124 2.56 -0.19 -0.78
CA MET A 124 2.11 1.08 -0.23
C MET A 124 1.73 2.05 -1.35
N LEU A 125 0.51 2.58 -1.35
CA LEU A 125 0.02 3.45 -2.44
C LEU A 125 0.72 4.80 -2.49
N SER A 126 1.17 5.32 -1.35
CA SER A 126 1.91 6.60 -1.27
C SER A 126 3.18 6.62 -2.14
N TYR A 127 3.82 5.48 -2.39
CA TYR A 127 4.96 5.39 -3.29
C TYR A 127 4.63 5.91 -4.71
N TYR A 128 3.48 5.53 -5.24
CA TYR A 128 3.06 5.91 -6.59
C TYR A 128 2.59 7.36 -6.67
N VAL A 129 1.80 7.79 -5.70
CA VAL A 129 1.31 9.17 -5.69
C VAL A 129 2.44 10.16 -5.39
N ASP A 130 3.48 9.77 -4.64
CA ASP A 130 4.69 10.55 -4.44
C ASP A 130 5.43 10.77 -5.78
N ILE A 131 5.63 9.70 -6.57
CA ILE A 131 6.21 9.79 -7.92
C ILE A 131 5.42 10.77 -8.80
N ALA A 132 4.10 10.72 -8.76
CA ALA A 132 3.27 11.64 -9.53
C ALA A 132 3.44 13.09 -9.08
N ALA A 133 3.46 13.36 -7.77
CA ALA A 133 3.67 14.70 -7.22
C ALA A 133 5.06 15.26 -7.54
N GLN A 134 6.10 14.44 -7.54
CA GLN A 134 7.44 14.80 -8.00
C GLN A 134 7.49 15.14 -9.51
N ASN A 135 6.45 14.78 -10.27
CA ASN A 135 6.24 15.15 -11.67
C ASN A 135 5.19 16.25 -11.86
N ASP A 136 4.94 17.07 -10.82
CA ASP A 136 4.00 18.20 -10.80
C ASP A 136 2.54 17.82 -11.07
N LEU A 137 2.15 16.59 -10.73
CA LEU A 137 0.77 16.09 -10.88
C LEU A 137 0.11 15.90 -9.51
N VAL A 138 -1.17 16.25 -9.42
CA VAL A 138 -2.03 15.78 -8.33
C VAL A 138 -2.43 14.35 -8.63
N ALA A 139 -2.34 13.46 -7.65
CA ALA A 139 -2.64 12.05 -7.84
C ALA A 139 -3.60 11.50 -6.78
N LEU A 140 -4.49 10.61 -7.22
CA LEU A 140 -5.30 9.75 -6.38
C LEU A 140 -5.06 8.30 -6.83
N ALA A 141 -4.79 7.41 -5.87
CA ALA A 141 -4.67 5.97 -6.11
C ALA A 141 -5.60 5.19 -5.18
N VAL A 142 -6.25 4.15 -5.71
CA VAL A 142 -7.10 3.23 -4.94
C VAL A 142 -6.81 1.80 -5.39
N CYS A 143 -6.85 0.84 -4.46
CA CYS A 143 -6.52 -0.56 -4.72
C CYS A 143 -7.44 -1.49 -3.94
N GLN A 144 -7.81 -2.63 -4.56
CA GLN A 144 -8.47 -3.71 -3.87
C GLN A 144 -7.52 -4.42 -2.89
N SER A 145 -8.09 -5.04 -1.86
CA SER A 145 -7.41 -6.03 -1.03
C SER A 145 -8.37 -7.14 -0.63
N ASP A 146 -7.83 -8.19 -0.02
CA ASP A 146 -8.64 -9.36 0.38
C ASP A 146 -9.70 -8.99 1.42
N PRO A 147 -10.84 -9.71 1.44
CA PRO A 147 -11.94 -9.43 2.36
C PRO A 147 -11.52 -9.67 3.81
N MET A 148 -11.33 -8.59 4.55
CA MET A 148 -10.95 -8.58 5.98
C MET A 148 -11.84 -7.65 6.81
N ALA A 149 -12.68 -6.85 6.17
CA ALA A 149 -13.53 -5.86 6.84
C ALA A 149 -15.01 -6.22 6.67
N VAL A 150 -15.79 -6.04 7.73
CA VAL A 150 -17.24 -6.20 7.67
C VAL A 150 -17.90 -4.94 7.11
N PRO A 151 -18.98 -5.08 6.34
CA PRO A 151 -19.86 -3.96 6.01
C PRO A 151 -20.39 -3.31 7.29
N PHE A 152 -20.73 -2.03 7.26
CA PHE A 152 -21.39 -1.40 8.41
C PHE A 152 -22.69 -2.10 8.75
N GLY A 153 -22.77 -2.67 9.96
CA GLY A 153 -23.91 -3.49 10.41
C GLY A 153 -23.86 -4.96 9.97
N GLY A 154 -22.77 -5.39 9.32
CA GLY A 154 -22.58 -6.81 8.94
C GLY A 154 -21.72 -7.57 9.94
N THR A 155 -21.74 -8.91 9.82
CA THR A 155 -20.98 -9.83 10.69
C THR A 155 -19.87 -10.56 9.95
N GLU A 156 -19.97 -10.68 8.63
CA GLU A 156 -19.00 -11.39 7.80
C GLU A 156 -18.10 -10.44 7.04
N PRO A 157 -16.77 -10.74 6.93
CA PRO A 157 -15.86 -9.98 6.07
C PRO A 157 -16.38 -9.98 4.62
N PHE A 158 -16.42 -8.81 4.02
CA PHE A 158 -16.87 -8.63 2.65
C PHE A 158 -15.91 -7.79 1.82
N PHE A 159 -15.37 -6.70 2.37
CA PHE A 159 -14.41 -5.84 1.70
C PHE A 159 -13.01 -6.02 2.26
N GLY A 160 -12.02 -5.65 1.47
CA GLY A 160 -10.67 -5.50 1.94
C GLY A 160 -10.46 -4.23 2.77
N THR A 161 -9.22 -3.98 3.17
CA THR A 161 -8.81 -2.70 3.78
C THR A 161 -8.88 -1.54 2.79
N ASN A 162 -9.00 -1.85 1.51
CA ASN A 162 -9.31 -0.98 0.38
C ASN A 162 -8.70 0.42 0.52
N PRO A 163 -7.36 0.54 0.39
CA PRO A 163 -6.67 1.78 0.67
C PRO A 163 -6.94 2.87 -0.38
N ILE A 164 -6.81 4.11 0.07
CA ILE A 164 -6.84 5.31 -0.76
C ILE A 164 -5.62 6.15 -0.45
N ALA A 165 -4.93 6.62 -1.49
CA ALA A 165 -3.82 7.56 -1.37
C ALA A 165 -4.04 8.78 -2.25
N PHE A 166 -3.53 9.92 -1.80
CA PHE A 166 -3.58 11.20 -2.49
C PHE A 166 -2.26 11.92 -2.36
N SER A 167 -1.87 12.68 -3.39
CA SER A 167 -0.75 13.61 -3.31
C SER A 167 -1.00 14.90 -4.09
N ALA A 168 -0.29 15.95 -3.68
CA ALA A 168 -0.27 17.22 -4.39
C ALA A 168 1.14 17.85 -4.30
N PRO A 169 1.70 18.36 -5.44
CA PRO A 169 3.01 18.99 -5.45
C PRO A 169 2.97 20.37 -4.77
N THR A 170 4.05 20.74 -4.09
CA THR A 170 4.25 22.02 -3.44
C THR A 170 5.54 22.67 -3.93
N ASN A 171 5.80 23.95 -3.59
CA ASN A 171 7.10 24.60 -3.77
C ASN A 171 8.08 24.33 -2.61
N ASN A 172 7.64 23.58 -1.60
CA ASN A 172 8.53 23.01 -0.61
C ASN A 172 9.27 21.80 -1.21
N GLU A 173 10.30 21.32 -0.52
CA GLU A 173 11.05 20.14 -0.98
C GLU A 173 10.21 18.87 -1.05
N ARG A 174 9.06 18.85 -0.37
CA ARG A 174 8.22 17.65 -0.20
C ARG A 174 6.74 17.90 -0.51
N PRO A 175 6.08 16.98 -1.22
CA PRO A 175 4.65 17.09 -1.53
C PRO A 175 3.77 16.76 -0.31
N ILE A 176 2.49 17.18 -0.37
CA ILE A 176 1.48 16.63 0.52
C ILE A 176 1.19 15.20 0.09
N ILE A 177 1.27 14.24 1.03
CA ILE A 177 0.98 12.82 0.76
C ILE A 177 0.05 12.29 1.85
N PHE A 178 -1.08 11.73 1.44
CA PHE A 178 -2.02 11.06 2.30
C PHE A 178 -2.20 9.61 1.83
N ASP A 179 -2.09 8.64 2.73
CA ASP A 179 -2.27 7.21 2.42
C ASP A 179 -2.89 6.51 3.64
N MET A 180 -4.03 5.89 3.44
CA MET A 180 -4.73 5.20 4.52
C MET A 180 -5.52 3.98 4.03
N ALA A 181 -5.64 2.97 4.90
CA ALA A 181 -6.71 1.99 4.81
C ALA A 181 -8.08 2.62 5.12
N THR A 182 -9.15 2.06 4.57
CA THR A 182 -10.53 2.47 4.91
C THR A 182 -11.09 1.74 6.15
N THR A 183 -10.28 0.91 6.79
CA THR A 183 -10.54 0.29 8.11
C THR A 183 -9.98 1.13 9.24
N VAL A 184 -10.54 1.01 10.46
CA VAL A 184 -10.04 1.72 11.65
C VAL A 184 -8.58 1.35 11.93
N GLN A 185 -8.21 0.08 11.69
CA GLN A 185 -6.85 -0.39 11.91
C GLN A 185 -6.43 -1.41 10.86
N ALA A 186 -5.12 -1.52 10.63
CA ALA A 186 -4.55 -2.53 9.75
C ALA A 186 -4.59 -3.92 10.40
N TRP A 187 -4.77 -4.97 9.60
CA TRP A 187 -4.78 -6.37 10.08
C TRP A 187 -3.49 -6.75 10.83
N GLY A 188 -2.34 -6.25 10.40
CA GLY A 188 -1.07 -6.49 11.08
C GLY A 188 -1.05 -6.10 12.56
N LYS A 189 -1.85 -5.11 12.98
CA LYS A 189 -1.98 -4.74 14.40
C LYS A 189 -2.79 -5.75 15.22
N ILE A 190 -3.74 -6.44 14.58
CA ILE A 190 -4.46 -7.56 15.19
C ILE A 190 -3.50 -8.73 15.42
N LEU A 191 -2.69 -9.07 14.41
CA LEU A 191 -1.69 -10.14 14.52
C LEU A 191 -0.63 -9.83 15.59
N ASP A 192 -0.17 -8.60 15.68
CA ASP A 192 0.77 -8.16 16.71
C ASP A 192 0.17 -8.31 18.13
N ALA A 193 -1.10 -7.89 18.30
CA ALA A 193 -1.80 -8.05 19.58
C ALA A 193 -1.99 -9.54 19.95
N ARG A 194 -2.34 -10.40 18.97
CA ARG A 194 -2.43 -11.86 19.15
C ARG A 194 -1.11 -12.44 19.64
N SER A 195 -0.02 -12.17 18.93
CA SER A 195 1.32 -12.70 19.25
C SER A 195 1.81 -12.33 20.65
N LYS A 196 1.35 -11.18 21.16
CA LYS A 196 1.70 -10.64 22.48
C LYS A 196 0.65 -10.94 23.55
N ASN A 197 -0.46 -11.58 23.15
CA ASN A 197 -1.63 -11.80 24.01
C ASN A 197 -2.14 -10.50 24.69
N LEU A 198 -2.20 -9.42 23.90
CA LEU A 198 -2.64 -8.10 24.34
C LEU A 198 -4.07 -7.82 23.89
N PRO A 199 -4.87 -7.09 24.70
CA PRO A 199 -6.19 -6.66 24.27
C PRO A 199 -6.09 -5.58 23.18
N ILE A 200 -7.12 -5.50 22.35
CA ILE A 200 -7.30 -4.44 21.34
C ILE A 200 -8.43 -3.49 21.76
N PRO A 201 -8.48 -2.25 21.24
CA PRO A 201 -9.64 -1.39 21.40
C PRO A 201 -10.89 -2.01 20.76
N ASN A 202 -12.03 -1.92 21.41
CA ASN A 202 -13.31 -2.43 20.91
C ASN A 202 -13.83 -1.71 19.65
N THR A 203 -13.15 -0.66 19.22
CA THR A 203 -13.45 0.10 18.00
C THR A 203 -12.77 -0.45 16.75
N TRP A 204 -11.90 -1.45 16.86
CA TRP A 204 -11.10 -1.95 15.75
C TRP A 204 -11.78 -3.06 14.95
N ALA A 205 -12.50 -3.93 15.64
CA ALA A 205 -12.97 -5.18 15.04
C ALA A 205 -14.23 -5.73 15.73
N VAL A 206 -14.86 -6.68 15.06
CA VAL A 206 -15.99 -7.47 15.58
C VAL A 206 -15.66 -8.95 15.64
N ASP A 207 -16.37 -9.67 16.51
CA ASP A 207 -16.36 -11.12 16.59
C ASP A 207 -17.29 -11.78 15.54
N LYS A 208 -17.48 -13.11 15.61
CA LYS A 208 -18.37 -13.88 14.71
C LYS A 208 -19.84 -13.52 14.82
N GLN A 209 -20.27 -12.91 15.92
CA GLN A 209 -21.63 -12.43 16.15
C GLN A 209 -21.82 -11.00 15.64
N GLY A 210 -20.74 -10.31 15.24
CA GLY A 210 -20.77 -8.92 14.82
C GLY A 210 -20.67 -7.94 16.00
N GLU A 211 -20.38 -8.44 17.22
CA GLU A 211 -20.23 -7.61 18.40
C GLU A 211 -18.80 -7.06 18.51
N PRO A 212 -18.62 -5.80 18.93
CA PRO A 212 -17.29 -5.24 19.17
C PRO A 212 -16.48 -6.10 20.16
N THR A 213 -15.24 -6.45 19.80
CA THR A 213 -14.41 -7.29 20.65
C THR A 213 -13.12 -6.59 21.08
N THR A 214 -12.66 -6.87 22.29
CA THR A 214 -11.34 -6.50 22.82
C THR A 214 -10.35 -7.66 22.79
N ASP A 215 -10.79 -8.87 22.46
CA ASP A 215 -9.94 -10.04 22.33
C ASP A 215 -9.47 -10.20 20.88
N ALA A 216 -8.19 -10.02 20.64
CA ALA A 216 -7.59 -10.14 19.31
C ALA A 216 -7.81 -11.54 18.71
N ASN A 217 -7.97 -12.61 19.52
CA ASN A 217 -8.20 -13.97 19.06
C ASN A 217 -9.65 -14.22 18.63
N GLN A 218 -10.60 -13.39 19.06
CA GLN A 218 -12.01 -13.46 18.68
C GLN A 218 -12.34 -12.63 17.43
N VAL A 219 -11.38 -11.89 16.88
CA VAL A 219 -11.63 -11.03 15.72
C VAL A 219 -12.06 -11.87 14.51
N ASN A 220 -13.23 -11.54 13.97
CA ASN A 220 -13.77 -12.10 12.73
C ASN A 220 -13.66 -11.12 11.55
N GLY A 221 -13.69 -9.81 11.80
CA GLY A 221 -13.50 -8.80 10.76
C GLY A 221 -13.24 -7.40 11.32
N LEU A 222 -12.53 -6.61 10.52
CA LEU A 222 -12.18 -5.24 10.85
C LEU A 222 -13.39 -4.31 10.67
N LEU A 223 -13.46 -3.26 11.49
CA LEU A 223 -14.47 -2.21 11.34
C LEU A 223 -14.01 -1.13 10.35
N PRO A 224 -14.95 -0.59 9.52
CA PRO A 224 -14.67 0.57 8.68
C PRO A 224 -14.43 1.83 9.54
N ILE A 225 -13.52 2.69 9.09
CA ILE A 225 -13.27 3.98 9.75
C ILE A 225 -14.56 4.81 9.79
N SER A 226 -14.81 5.56 10.85
CA SER A 226 -15.99 6.44 10.98
C SER A 226 -17.34 5.78 10.64
N GLY A 227 -17.46 4.46 10.84
CA GLY A 227 -18.70 3.72 10.62
C GLY A 227 -19.22 3.79 9.17
N PRO A 228 -20.48 4.26 8.95
CA PRO A 228 -21.10 4.25 7.61
C PRO A 228 -20.36 5.10 6.57
N LYS A 229 -19.63 6.15 7.00
CA LYS A 229 -18.85 7.01 6.09
C LYS A 229 -17.66 6.25 5.51
N GLY A 230 -16.88 5.59 6.36
CA GLY A 230 -15.75 4.75 5.92
C GLY A 230 -16.20 3.54 5.13
N TYR A 231 -17.34 2.93 5.49
CA TYR A 231 -17.96 1.89 4.70
C TYR A 231 -18.27 2.35 3.26
N GLY A 232 -18.82 3.57 3.10
CA GLY A 232 -19.02 4.16 1.79
C GLY A 232 -17.73 4.36 1.00
N LEU A 233 -16.66 4.83 1.64
CA LEU A 233 -15.33 4.95 1.02
C LEU A 233 -14.76 3.57 0.61
N MET A 234 -14.88 2.57 1.47
CA MET A 234 -14.43 1.20 1.22
C MET A 234 -15.12 0.59 -0.01
N MET A 235 -16.44 0.78 -0.13
CA MET A 235 -17.21 0.36 -1.31
C MET A 235 -16.79 1.13 -2.57
N MET A 236 -16.59 2.45 -2.47
CA MET A 236 -16.12 3.27 -3.59
C MET A 236 -14.77 2.75 -4.14
N VAL A 237 -13.82 2.42 -3.27
CA VAL A 237 -12.53 1.84 -3.67
C VAL A 237 -12.74 0.53 -4.42
N ASP A 238 -13.59 -0.38 -3.90
CA ASP A 238 -13.86 -1.67 -4.53
C ASP A 238 -14.51 -1.50 -5.91
N VAL A 239 -15.44 -0.55 -6.06
CA VAL A 239 -16.06 -0.23 -7.34
C VAL A 239 -15.02 0.27 -8.35
N LEU A 240 -14.15 1.20 -7.94
CA LEU A 240 -13.18 1.84 -8.83
C LEU A 240 -12.01 0.92 -9.23
N SER A 241 -11.54 0.09 -8.30
CA SER A 241 -10.40 -0.80 -8.54
C SER A 241 -10.78 -2.25 -8.90
N GLY A 242 -12.03 -2.63 -8.72
CA GLY A 242 -12.55 -3.96 -9.04
C GLY A 242 -13.58 -3.94 -10.14
N SER A 243 -14.83 -3.58 -9.81
CA SER A 243 -15.98 -3.67 -10.73
C SER A 243 -15.80 -2.85 -12.00
N LEU A 244 -15.22 -1.65 -11.92
CA LEU A 244 -14.93 -0.78 -13.08
C LEU A 244 -14.01 -1.45 -14.10
N LEU A 245 -13.12 -2.33 -13.62
CA LEU A 245 -12.14 -3.07 -14.43
C LEU A 245 -12.61 -4.47 -14.81
N GLY A 246 -13.86 -4.83 -14.52
CA GLY A 246 -14.41 -6.17 -14.78
C GLY A 246 -13.76 -7.28 -13.94
N LEU A 247 -13.18 -6.93 -12.79
CA LEU A 247 -12.52 -7.84 -11.87
C LEU A 247 -13.46 -8.30 -10.75
N PRO A 248 -13.11 -9.37 -10.02
CA PRO A 248 -13.84 -9.78 -8.82
C PRO A 248 -13.98 -8.64 -7.82
N PHE A 249 -15.05 -8.63 -7.04
CA PHE A 249 -15.35 -7.61 -6.03
C PHE A 249 -15.66 -8.26 -4.67
N GLY A 250 -15.48 -7.46 -3.62
CA GLY A 250 -15.86 -7.86 -2.27
C GLY A 250 -15.28 -9.22 -1.86
N LYS A 251 -16.13 -10.12 -1.37
CA LYS A 251 -15.73 -11.45 -0.90
C LYS A 251 -15.20 -12.40 -2.01
N HIS A 252 -15.31 -12.01 -3.27
CA HIS A 252 -14.80 -12.79 -4.40
C HIS A 252 -13.35 -12.43 -4.75
N VAL A 253 -12.78 -11.40 -4.10
CA VAL A 253 -11.35 -11.09 -4.23
C VAL A 253 -10.53 -12.20 -3.58
N THR A 254 -9.49 -12.66 -4.28
CA THR A 254 -8.64 -13.77 -3.80
C THR A 254 -7.88 -13.40 -2.53
N SER A 255 -7.71 -14.36 -1.62
CA SER A 255 -6.92 -14.17 -0.40
C SER A 255 -5.43 -13.98 -0.68
N MET A 256 -4.77 -13.18 0.15
CA MET A 256 -3.33 -13.01 0.13
C MET A 256 -2.59 -14.29 0.55
N TYR A 257 -3.22 -15.11 1.38
CA TYR A 257 -2.59 -16.23 2.08
C TYR A 257 -3.19 -17.61 1.72
N SER A 258 -4.16 -17.67 0.83
CA SER A 258 -4.74 -18.93 0.36
C SER A 258 -4.31 -19.19 -1.07
N ASP A 259 -3.78 -20.38 -1.31
CA ASP A 259 -3.31 -20.83 -2.62
C ASP A 259 -2.32 -19.85 -3.27
N LEU A 260 -1.10 -19.85 -2.78
CA LEU A 260 -0.02 -19.00 -3.33
C LEU A 260 0.43 -19.42 -4.74
N SER A 261 -0.12 -20.48 -5.32
CA SER A 261 0.18 -20.92 -6.69
C SER A 261 -0.66 -20.21 -7.75
N THR A 262 -1.75 -19.52 -7.36
CA THR A 262 -2.66 -18.84 -8.29
C THR A 262 -2.46 -17.32 -8.30
N GLY A 263 -2.75 -16.69 -9.45
CA GLY A 263 -2.69 -15.22 -9.58
C GLY A 263 -3.70 -14.51 -8.70
N ARG A 264 -3.33 -13.34 -8.15
CA ARG A 264 -4.19 -12.55 -7.27
C ARG A 264 -5.32 -11.85 -8.00
N ASN A 265 -5.17 -11.58 -9.27
CA ASN A 265 -6.14 -10.86 -10.12
C ASN A 265 -6.66 -9.55 -9.48
N LEU A 266 -5.83 -8.85 -8.71
CA LEU A 266 -6.20 -7.59 -8.09
C LEU A 266 -6.30 -6.46 -9.10
N GLY A 267 -7.06 -5.43 -8.76
CA GLY A 267 -7.17 -4.19 -9.49
C GLY A 267 -6.71 -2.98 -8.69
N GLN A 268 -6.26 -1.96 -9.42
CA GLN A 268 -5.88 -0.66 -8.91
C GLN A 268 -6.31 0.42 -9.90
N LEU A 269 -6.64 1.62 -9.44
CA LEU A 269 -6.93 2.75 -10.30
C LEU A 269 -6.06 3.94 -9.90
N PHE A 270 -5.49 4.61 -10.91
CA PHE A 270 -4.86 5.92 -10.78
C PHE A 270 -5.72 6.99 -11.44
N ILE A 271 -5.88 8.12 -10.77
CA ILE A 271 -6.44 9.36 -11.32
C ILE A 271 -5.38 10.43 -11.14
N LEU A 272 -4.87 10.95 -12.25
CA LEU A 272 -3.78 11.92 -12.29
C LEU A 272 -4.28 13.20 -12.94
N ILE A 273 -4.01 14.33 -12.29
CA ILE A 273 -4.50 15.65 -12.73
C ILE A 273 -3.31 16.57 -12.88
N ASN A 274 -3.22 17.23 -14.04
CA ASN A 274 -2.22 18.26 -14.29
C ASN A 274 -2.78 19.62 -13.86
N PRO A 275 -2.27 20.23 -12.79
CA PRO A 275 -2.77 21.52 -12.31
C PRO A 275 -2.68 22.65 -13.36
N SER A 276 -1.72 22.55 -14.30
CA SER A 276 -1.52 23.56 -15.34
C SER A 276 -2.71 23.74 -16.29
N TYR A 277 -3.64 22.76 -16.33
CA TYR A 277 -4.89 22.88 -17.09
C TYR A 277 -6.01 23.64 -16.36
N PHE A 278 -5.80 23.95 -15.08
CA PHE A 278 -6.78 24.62 -14.22
C PHE A 278 -6.29 25.99 -13.76
N THR A 279 -4.99 26.13 -13.47
CA THR A 279 -4.36 27.37 -13.03
C THR A 279 -2.87 27.36 -13.39
N ASN A 280 -2.17 28.48 -13.14
CA ASN A 280 -0.72 28.49 -13.23
C ASN A 280 -0.11 27.53 -12.18
N LEU A 281 0.82 26.67 -12.59
CA LEU A 281 1.42 25.67 -11.74
C LEU A 281 2.10 26.25 -10.49
N GLU A 282 2.85 27.36 -10.67
CA GLU A 282 3.54 28.02 -9.55
C GLU A 282 2.53 28.59 -8.55
N VAL A 283 1.46 29.22 -9.04
CA VAL A 283 0.36 29.70 -8.17
C VAL A 283 -0.28 28.56 -7.38
N PHE A 284 -0.48 27.41 -8.02
CA PHE A 284 -1.00 26.22 -7.35
C PHE A 284 -0.07 25.75 -6.23
N LYS A 285 1.23 25.61 -6.54
CA LYS A 285 2.25 25.13 -5.59
C LYS A 285 2.48 26.14 -4.45
N ASP A 286 2.49 27.44 -4.74
CA ASP A 286 2.59 28.51 -3.74
C ASP A 286 1.42 28.48 -2.76
N ASN A 287 0.19 28.32 -3.26
CA ASN A 287 -1.00 28.24 -2.42
C ASN A 287 -0.92 27.04 -1.44
N LEU A 288 -0.42 25.88 -1.90
CA LEU A 288 -0.24 24.72 -1.02
C LEU A 288 0.89 24.92 -0.01
N SER A 289 1.98 25.58 -0.41
CA SER A 289 3.07 25.91 0.49
C SER A 289 2.64 26.91 1.58
N GLU A 290 1.83 27.90 1.23
CA GLU A 290 1.24 28.83 2.21
C GLU A 290 0.25 28.13 3.13
N MET A 291 -0.60 27.22 2.59
CA MET A 291 -1.51 26.39 3.40
C MET A 291 -0.72 25.58 4.45
N ILE A 292 0.39 24.96 4.07
CA ILE A 292 1.24 24.20 5.02
C ILE A 292 1.80 25.14 6.10
N LYS A 293 2.26 26.32 5.73
CA LYS A 293 2.77 27.31 6.66
C LYS A 293 1.69 27.75 7.66
N GLU A 294 0.47 28.08 7.18
CA GLU A 294 -0.66 28.44 8.05
C GLU A 294 -1.08 27.28 8.98
N LEU A 295 -0.99 26.01 8.52
CA LEU A 295 -1.20 24.85 9.39
C LEU A 295 -0.16 24.77 10.50
N HIS A 296 1.11 25.01 10.22
CA HIS A 296 2.18 25.05 11.23
C HIS A 296 2.04 26.23 12.22
N GLU A 297 1.50 27.36 11.76
CA GLU A 297 1.23 28.52 12.60
C GLU A 297 -0.04 28.33 13.48
N ASN A 298 -0.88 27.31 13.20
CA ASN A 298 -2.06 27.03 13.99
C ASN A 298 -1.67 26.54 15.38
N GLN A 299 -2.37 27.04 16.42
CA GLN A 299 -2.10 26.67 17.80
C GLN A 299 -2.36 25.18 18.05
N PRO A 300 -1.35 24.41 18.50
CA PRO A 300 -1.54 22.99 18.80
C PRO A 300 -2.52 22.77 19.96
N ALA A 301 -3.32 21.71 19.85
CA ALA A 301 -4.16 21.26 20.97
C ALA A 301 -3.33 20.68 22.11
N THR A 302 -3.89 20.62 23.31
CA THR A 302 -3.22 20.00 24.48
C THR A 302 -2.74 18.59 24.15
N GLY A 303 -1.46 18.32 24.36
CA GLY A 303 -0.84 17.02 24.10
C GLY A 303 -0.21 16.88 22.70
N PHE A 304 -0.24 17.92 21.88
CA PHE A 304 0.45 17.98 20.59
C PHE A 304 1.53 19.07 20.62
N GLU A 305 2.66 18.79 19.99
CA GLU A 305 3.78 19.75 19.88
C GLU A 305 3.53 20.77 18.76
N GLN A 306 2.96 20.31 17.63
CA GLN A 306 2.56 21.15 16.49
C GLN A 306 1.41 20.51 15.72
N VAL A 307 0.86 21.24 14.75
CA VAL A 307 -0.07 20.72 13.74
C VAL A 307 0.73 20.24 12.54
N TYR A 308 0.56 18.98 12.18
CA TYR A 308 1.23 18.35 11.04
C TYR A 308 0.30 18.27 9.84
N TYR A 309 0.85 18.44 8.64
CA TYR A 309 0.11 18.15 7.41
C TYR A 309 0.23 16.65 7.04
N PRO A 310 -0.68 16.12 6.21
CA PRO A 310 -0.62 14.71 5.81
C PRO A 310 0.69 14.34 5.10
N GLY A 311 1.37 13.31 5.60
CA GLY A 311 2.67 12.82 5.10
C GLY A 311 3.88 13.33 5.87
N GLU A 312 3.78 14.45 6.57
CA GLU A 312 4.92 15.09 7.25
C GLU A 312 5.61 14.19 8.29
N LEU A 313 4.84 13.49 9.11
CA LEU A 313 5.42 12.54 10.11
C LEU A 313 6.20 11.41 9.44
N SER A 314 5.76 10.92 8.30
CA SER A 314 6.48 9.90 7.53
C SER A 314 7.77 10.45 6.93
N GLU A 315 7.81 11.73 6.60
CA GLU A 315 9.00 12.42 6.09
C GLU A 315 10.02 12.67 7.20
N ILE A 316 9.56 13.08 8.37
CA ILE A 316 10.41 13.18 9.57
C ILE A 316 11.04 11.82 9.86
N LYS A 317 10.23 10.75 9.80
CA LYS A 317 10.71 9.39 10.01
C LYS A 317 11.71 8.94 8.96
N GLN A 318 11.51 9.32 7.70
CA GLN A 318 12.48 9.06 6.65
C GLN A 318 13.82 9.73 6.93
N ALA A 319 13.83 11.00 7.31
CA ALA A 319 15.06 11.72 7.64
C ALA A 319 15.80 11.09 8.83
N GLU A 320 15.06 10.66 9.86
CA GLU A 320 15.63 9.91 11.00
C GLU A 320 16.27 8.59 10.56
N ASN A 321 15.58 7.80 9.73
CA ASN A 321 16.05 6.51 9.27
C ASN A 321 17.20 6.63 8.26
N GLU A 322 17.24 7.69 7.46
CA GLU A 322 18.38 7.99 6.60
C GLU A 322 19.65 8.36 7.40
N ALA A 323 19.48 9.06 8.53
CA ALA A 323 20.59 9.45 9.39
C ALA A 323 21.10 8.31 10.30
N ASN A 324 20.19 7.49 10.84
CA ASN A 324 20.49 6.53 11.90
C ASN A 324 20.45 5.06 11.45
N GLY A 325 20.04 4.79 10.22
CA GLY A 325 19.75 3.45 9.70
C GLY A 325 18.29 3.05 9.87
N ILE A 326 17.84 2.14 9.03
CA ILE A 326 16.49 1.59 9.00
C ILE A 326 16.39 0.46 10.03
N PRO A 327 15.46 0.51 11.00
CA PRO A 327 15.29 -0.57 11.96
C PRO A 327 14.66 -1.80 11.30
N VAL A 328 15.33 -2.94 11.36
CA VAL A 328 14.90 -4.23 10.82
C VAL A 328 14.96 -5.27 11.93
N ALA A 329 13.93 -6.10 12.08
CA ALA A 329 13.91 -7.20 13.03
C ALA A 329 15.00 -8.24 12.68
N GLN A 330 15.67 -8.79 13.67
CA GLN A 330 16.75 -9.77 13.48
C GLN A 330 16.30 -10.96 12.60
N SER A 331 15.10 -11.47 12.83
CA SER A 331 14.54 -12.59 12.05
C SER A 331 14.39 -12.28 10.56
N ILE A 332 14.06 -11.03 10.21
CA ILE A 332 13.97 -10.58 8.81
C ILE A 332 15.38 -10.46 8.22
N TYR A 333 16.32 -9.90 8.97
CA TYR A 333 17.72 -9.77 8.53
C TYR A 333 18.36 -11.14 8.28
N ASP A 334 18.18 -12.08 9.22
CA ASP A 334 18.67 -13.46 9.08
C ASP A 334 18.07 -14.16 7.85
N TYR A 335 16.76 -13.95 7.60
CA TYR A 335 16.12 -14.45 6.38
C TYR A 335 16.73 -13.85 5.13
N LEU A 336 16.95 -12.54 5.07
CA LEU A 336 17.53 -11.87 3.90
C LEU A 336 18.94 -12.37 3.59
N LEU A 337 19.73 -12.72 4.62
CA LEU A 337 21.08 -13.27 4.48
C LEU A 337 21.10 -14.78 4.19
N SER A 338 20.05 -15.50 4.50
CA SER A 338 19.98 -16.95 4.37
C SER A 338 20.05 -17.41 2.91
N ASP A 339 20.32 -18.69 2.70
CA ASP A 339 20.23 -19.33 1.38
C ASP A 339 18.81 -19.73 1.00
N GLU A 340 17.89 -19.74 1.95
CA GLU A 340 16.50 -20.15 1.74
C GLU A 340 15.73 -19.11 0.92
N VAL A 341 14.96 -19.56 -0.08
CA VAL A 341 14.07 -18.71 -0.85
C VAL A 341 12.85 -18.31 -0.01
N HIS A 342 12.28 -19.27 0.73
CA HIS A 342 11.18 -19.07 1.68
C HIS A 342 11.07 -20.25 2.66
N TYR A 343 10.32 -20.05 3.75
CA TYR A 343 10.12 -21.07 4.79
C TYR A 343 8.72 -21.70 4.79
N ASN A 344 7.92 -21.51 3.71
CA ASN A 344 6.52 -22.00 3.61
C ASN A 344 5.60 -21.50 4.74
N ARG A 345 5.68 -20.21 5.06
CA ARG A 345 4.94 -19.60 6.18
C ARG A 345 3.61 -18.99 5.80
N TYR A 346 3.39 -18.74 4.50
CA TYR A 346 2.32 -17.85 4.05
C TYR A 346 1.17 -18.55 3.33
N ASP A 347 1.32 -19.82 2.96
CA ASP A 347 0.28 -20.58 2.26
C ASP A 347 -0.62 -21.31 3.27
N HIS A 348 -1.70 -20.67 3.67
CA HIS A 348 -2.70 -21.22 4.56
C HIS A 348 -4.11 -20.83 4.13
N SER A 349 -5.11 -21.66 4.46
CA SER A 349 -6.48 -21.52 3.96
C SER A 349 -7.30 -20.42 4.63
N ASP A 350 -6.85 -19.90 5.77
CA ASP A 350 -7.56 -18.90 6.56
C ASP A 350 -6.72 -17.63 6.67
N ALA A 351 -7.23 -16.51 6.11
CA ALA A 351 -6.61 -15.20 6.23
C ALA A 351 -6.49 -14.72 7.69
N PHE A 352 -7.26 -15.31 8.59
CA PHE A 352 -7.27 -15.05 10.03
C PHE A 352 -6.54 -16.11 10.83
N ALA A 353 -5.98 -17.16 10.17
CA ALA A 353 -5.21 -18.20 10.84
C ALA A 353 -3.99 -17.62 11.57
N GLU A 354 -3.62 -18.25 12.65
CA GLU A 354 -2.36 -17.96 13.34
C GLU A 354 -1.17 -18.36 12.44
N LYS A 355 -0.12 -17.55 12.50
CA LYS A 355 1.18 -17.89 11.92
C LYS A 355 1.98 -18.73 12.89
#